data_1927d0793f99d486a8fd1ffa3446e4b8
#
_entry.id   1927d0793f99d486a8fd1ffa3446e4b8
#
_cell.length_a   1.000
_cell.length_b   1.000
_cell.length_c   1.000
_cell.angle_alpha   90.00
_cell.angle_beta   90.00
_cell.angle_gamma   90.00
#
_symmetry.space_group_name_H-M   'P 1'
#
loop_
_entity.id
_entity.type
_entity.pdbx_description
1 polymer ?
#
loop_
_entity_poly.entity_id
_entity_poly.type
_entity_poly.pdbx_seq_one_letter_code
_entity_poly.pdbx_strand_id
1 'polypeptide(L)' 'LERYVSAIQVGNVASQKVALQNGLKLEKQIEMEGKQVEIYVNAL' A
#
# COMPACT_ATOMS: atom_id res chain seq x y z
N LEU A 1 13.12 -12.36 -8.35
CA LEU A 1 12.10 -12.08 -7.33
C LEU A 1 11.01 -11.21 -7.88
N GLU A 2 9.80 -11.55 -7.56
CA GLU A 2 8.65 -10.77 -8.01
C GLU A 2 8.42 -9.57 -7.11
N ARG A 3 7.98 -8.50 -7.72
CA ARG A 3 7.64 -7.30 -6.98
C ARG A 3 6.12 -7.19 -6.88
N TYR A 4 5.65 -7.08 -5.67
CA TYR A 4 4.22 -6.89 -5.41
C TYR A 4 3.95 -5.44 -5.08
N VAL A 5 2.91 -4.90 -5.70
CA VAL A 5 2.49 -3.53 -5.49
C VAL A 5 1.01 -3.54 -5.11
N SER A 6 0.69 -2.87 -4.03
CA SER A 6 -0.69 -2.80 -3.56
C SER A 6 -1.08 -1.34 -3.36
N ALA A 7 -2.18 -0.93 -3.96
CA ALA A 7 -2.71 0.43 -3.80
C ALA A 7 -3.84 0.38 -2.79
N ILE A 8 -3.67 1.07 -1.67
CA ILE A 8 -4.63 1.04 -0.57
C ILE A 8 -5.08 2.46 -0.26
N GLN A 9 -6.39 2.68 -0.27
CA GLN A 9 -6.92 4.00 0.03
C GLN A 9 -6.63 4.37 1.48
N VAL A 10 -6.22 5.61 1.69
CA VAL A 10 -5.98 6.12 3.03
C VAL A 10 -7.28 6.03 3.83
N GLY A 11 -7.18 5.49 5.04
CA GLY A 11 -8.35 5.26 5.88
C GLY A 11 -8.82 3.80 5.87
N ASN A 12 -8.36 3.01 4.91
CA ASN A 12 -8.68 1.59 4.89
C ASN A 12 -7.70 0.83 5.80
N VAL A 13 -7.93 0.96 7.10
CA VAL A 13 -7.01 0.43 8.12
C VAL A 13 -6.86 -1.08 8.02
N ALA A 14 -7.94 -1.78 7.74
CA ALA A 14 -7.88 -3.23 7.66
C ALA A 14 -6.94 -3.70 6.55
N SER A 15 -7.03 -3.08 5.38
CA SER A 15 -6.14 -3.42 4.26
C SER A 15 -4.70 -3.02 4.55
N GLN A 16 -4.50 -1.89 5.23
CA GLN A 16 -3.15 -1.46 5.59
C GLN A 16 -2.50 -2.47 6.52
N LYS A 17 -3.25 -2.99 7.50
CA LYS A 17 -2.72 -4.00 8.42
C LYS A 17 -2.37 -5.28 7.69
N VAL A 18 -3.21 -5.71 6.76
CA VAL A 18 -2.93 -6.92 5.99
C VAL A 18 -1.66 -6.76 5.17
N ALA A 19 -1.49 -5.59 4.53
CA ALA A 19 -0.30 -5.33 3.74
C ALA A 19 0.96 -5.41 4.60
N LEU A 20 0.94 -4.80 5.78
CA LEU A 20 2.09 -4.84 6.67
C LEU A 20 2.37 -6.25 7.18
N GLN A 21 1.32 -7.01 7.47
CA GLN A 21 1.47 -8.40 7.91
C GLN A 21 2.09 -9.28 6.83
N ASN A 22 1.88 -8.92 5.57
CA ASN A 22 2.45 -9.66 4.44
C ASN A 22 3.83 -9.16 4.05
N GLY A 23 4.42 -8.31 4.87
CA GLY A 23 5.78 -7.82 4.63
C GLY A 23 5.87 -6.66 3.66
N LEU A 24 4.76 -6.07 3.31
CA LEU A 24 4.77 -4.91 2.43
C LEU A 24 5.11 -3.66 3.23
N LYS A 25 5.70 -2.68 2.55
CA LYS A 25 6.07 -1.41 3.15
C LYS A 25 5.47 -0.27 2.35
N LEU A 26 5.14 0.80 3.03
CA LEU A 26 4.66 2.01 2.37
C LEU A 26 5.80 2.63 1.56
N GLU A 27 5.59 2.75 0.26
CA GLU A 27 6.57 3.37 -0.62
C GLU A 27 6.28 4.85 -0.84
N LYS A 28 5.03 5.17 -1.13
CA LYS A 28 4.64 6.55 -1.40
C LYS A 28 3.13 6.69 -1.27
N GLN A 29 2.71 7.95 -1.21
CA GLN A 29 1.30 8.29 -1.20
C GLN A 29 1.02 9.14 -2.43
N ILE A 30 -0.03 8.80 -3.16
CA ILE A 30 -0.42 9.52 -4.37
C ILE A 30 -1.90 9.86 -4.31
N GLU A 31 -2.30 10.78 -5.18
CA GLU A 31 -3.71 11.13 -5.32
C GLU A 31 -4.24 10.50 -6.59
N MET A 32 -5.38 9.80 -6.47
CA MET A 32 -6.06 9.19 -7.61
C MET A 32 -7.53 9.61 -7.55
N GLU A 33 -7.97 10.34 -8.57
CA GLU A 33 -9.36 10.75 -8.71
C GLU A 33 -9.88 11.46 -7.45
N GLY A 34 -9.05 12.34 -6.90
CA GLY A 34 -9.40 13.10 -5.71
C GLY A 34 -9.28 12.35 -4.40
N LYS A 35 -8.79 11.12 -4.42
CA LYS A 35 -8.63 10.31 -3.22
C LYS A 35 -7.17 10.05 -2.96
N GLN A 36 -6.79 10.05 -1.68
CA GLN A 36 -5.42 9.73 -1.28
C GLN A 36 -5.25 8.22 -1.22
N VAL A 37 -4.22 7.73 -1.89
CA VAL A 37 -3.94 6.31 -1.98
C VAL A 37 -2.50 6.06 -1.58
N GLU A 38 -2.27 5.06 -0.74
CA GLU A 38 -0.94 4.66 -0.33
C GLU A 38 -0.49 3.46 -1.15
N ILE A 39 0.74 3.52 -1.64
CA ILE A 39 1.32 2.45 -2.43
C ILE A 39 2.26 1.65 -1.55
N TYR A 40 1.95 0.38 -1.39
CA TYR A 40 2.74 -0.55 -0.60
C TYR A 40 3.47 -1.50 -1.52
N VAL A 41 4.71 -1.80 -1.20
CA VAL A 41 5.55 -2.71 -1.98
C VAL A 41 6.23 -3.69 -1.03
N ASN A 42 6.56 -4.87 -1.57
CA ASN A 42 7.30 -5.83 -0.78
C ASN A 42 8.76 -5.36 -0.62
N ALA A 43 9.33 -5.68 0.53
CA ALA A 43 10.73 -5.40 0.79
C ALA A 43 11.58 -6.47 0.15
N LEU A 44 12.52 -6.07 -0.67
CA LEU A 44 13.44 -7.00 -1.31
C LEU A 44 14.85 -6.80 -0.79
#